data_9e87b949637701a011e60e6191eb484b
#
_entry.id   9e87b949637701a011e60e6191eb484b
#
_cell.length_a   1.000
_cell.length_b   1.000
_cell.length_c   1.000
_cell.angle_alpha   90.00
_cell.angle_beta   90.00
_cell.angle_gamma   90.00
#
_symmetry.space_group_name_H-M   'P 1'
#
loop_
_entity.id
_entity.type
_entity.pdbx_description
1 polymer ?
#
loop_
_entity_poly.entity_id
_entity_poly.type
_entity_poly.pdbx_seq_one_letter_code
_entity_poly.pdbx_strand_id
1 'polypeptide(L)'
;PAQQVHVLSEQREFGSYQSVLALPVGKNHPDASALILMNYILGESQISSRLAQELREKNALVYGFGTGLQLDRDTNVGALSISANYTAGRSAQVSASVHKVLNDLITQGITEQELAAAKADIMKKRVTALEDERNIHGMLNLELESGKTLLDRVKHDQELTKLTVADVNTVIKKYIKPSNLVEVMADQYGQ
;
A
#
# COMPACT_ATOMS: atom_id res chain seq x y z
N PRO A 1 16.91 5.33 9.98
CA PRO A 1 16.14 5.57 11.20
C PRO A 1 14.82 6.23 10.85
N ALA A 2 13.75 5.80 11.54
CA ALA A 2 12.44 6.43 11.40
C ALA A 2 12.56 7.93 11.72
N GLN A 3 11.90 8.74 10.92
CA GLN A 3 11.87 10.19 11.13
C GLN A 3 10.42 10.65 11.16
N GLN A 4 10.04 11.36 12.22
CA GLN A 4 8.73 11.99 12.33
C GLN A 4 8.88 13.49 12.21
N VAL A 5 8.06 14.10 11.35
CA VAL A 5 7.99 15.54 11.17
C VAL A 5 6.56 15.99 11.46
N HIS A 6 6.41 16.95 12.38
CA HIS A 6 5.13 17.57 12.70
C HIS A 6 5.06 18.96 12.11
N VAL A 7 4.01 19.20 11.30
CA VAL A 7 3.66 20.51 10.77
C VAL A 7 2.42 21.00 11.52
N LEU A 8 2.61 21.98 12.39
CA LEU A 8 1.55 22.46 13.28
C LEU A 8 1.02 23.83 12.83
N SER A 9 -0.28 24.06 12.95
CA SER A 9 -0.89 25.37 12.75
C SER A 9 -1.98 25.63 13.82
N GLU A 10 -2.29 26.92 14.06
CA GLU A 10 -3.20 27.31 15.13
C GLU A 10 -4.67 26.93 14.87
N GLN A 11 -5.08 26.83 13.62
CA GLN A 11 -6.45 26.51 13.25
C GLN A 11 -6.48 25.48 12.11
N ARG A 12 -6.73 24.24 12.46
CA ARG A 12 -7.01 23.16 11.51
C ARG A 12 -8.22 22.35 11.96
N GLU A 13 -9.19 22.20 11.08
CA GLU A 13 -10.29 21.26 11.28
C GLU A 13 -9.84 19.82 11.04
N PHE A 14 -8.92 19.64 10.08
CA PHE A 14 -8.46 18.33 9.61
C PHE A 14 -6.96 18.23 9.70
N GLY A 15 -6.52 17.12 10.21
CA GLY A 15 -5.13 16.68 10.15
C GLY A 15 -4.89 15.79 8.94
N SER A 16 -3.62 15.68 8.54
CA SER A 16 -3.18 14.74 7.52
C SER A 16 -1.95 13.97 7.99
N TYR A 17 -1.95 12.69 7.70
CA TYR A 17 -0.84 11.77 7.92
C TYR A 17 -0.32 11.31 6.56
N GLN A 18 0.97 11.35 6.40
CA GLN A 18 1.68 10.81 5.25
C GLN A 18 2.90 10.04 5.75
N SER A 19 3.09 8.83 5.26
CA SER A 19 4.32 8.11 5.53
C SER A 19 4.86 7.41 4.29
N VAL A 20 6.17 7.22 4.27
CA VAL A 20 6.88 6.55 3.18
C VAL A 20 7.91 5.59 3.75
N LEU A 21 7.91 4.38 3.23
CA LEU A 21 8.93 3.37 3.44
C LEU A 21 9.64 3.10 2.11
N ALA A 22 10.93 3.41 2.05
CA ALA A 22 11.75 3.09 0.87
C ALA A 22 11.96 1.57 0.76
N LEU A 23 11.85 1.06 -0.46
CA LEU A 23 11.99 -0.36 -0.78
C LEU A 23 13.11 -0.56 -1.81
N PRO A 24 14.06 -1.47 -1.61
CA PRO A 24 15.07 -1.83 -2.62
C PRO A 24 14.50 -2.84 -3.62
N VAL A 25 13.34 -2.53 -4.20
CA VAL A 25 12.56 -3.40 -5.10
C VAL A 25 11.96 -2.56 -6.21
N GLY A 26 12.32 -2.87 -7.43
CA GLY A 26 11.71 -2.29 -8.63
C GLY A 26 10.63 -3.20 -9.21
N LYS A 27 10.00 -2.74 -10.29
CA LYS A 27 8.85 -3.42 -10.93
C LYS A 27 9.17 -4.81 -11.49
N ASN A 28 10.42 -5.04 -11.90
CA ASN A 28 10.88 -6.30 -12.49
C ASN A 28 11.52 -7.24 -11.44
N HIS A 29 11.53 -6.85 -10.17
CA HIS A 29 12.08 -7.66 -9.09
C HIS A 29 11.19 -8.89 -8.81
N PRO A 30 11.75 -10.08 -8.51
CA PRO A 30 10.97 -11.29 -8.20
C PRO A 30 9.94 -11.10 -7.07
N ASP A 31 10.25 -10.27 -6.09
CA ASP A 31 9.38 -10.00 -4.94
C ASP A 31 8.28 -8.96 -5.22
N ALA A 32 8.24 -8.34 -6.41
CA ALA A 32 7.31 -7.26 -6.73
C ALA A 32 5.83 -7.71 -6.61
N SER A 33 5.50 -8.88 -7.14
CA SER A 33 4.12 -9.41 -7.10
C SER A 33 3.64 -9.66 -5.67
N ALA A 34 4.53 -10.13 -4.79
CA ALA A 34 4.21 -10.33 -3.37
C ALA A 34 3.97 -8.98 -2.65
N LEU A 35 4.73 -7.93 -2.99
CA LEU A 35 4.51 -6.57 -2.45
C LEU A 35 3.19 -5.97 -2.94
N ILE A 36 2.77 -6.25 -4.18
CA ILE A 36 1.46 -5.83 -4.70
C ILE A 36 0.32 -6.47 -3.88
N LEU A 37 0.38 -7.77 -3.64
CA LEU A 37 -0.59 -8.47 -2.80
C LEU A 37 -0.60 -7.94 -1.36
N MET A 38 0.57 -7.75 -0.78
CA MET A 38 0.72 -7.17 0.55
C MET A 38 0.11 -5.76 0.62
N ASN A 39 0.40 -4.88 -0.34
CA ASN A 39 -0.17 -3.52 -0.38
C ASN A 39 -1.70 -3.54 -0.47
N TYR A 40 -2.27 -4.45 -1.26
CA TYR A 40 -3.70 -4.62 -1.37
C TYR A 40 -4.34 -4.98 -0.01
N ILE A 41 -3.77 -5.96 0.69
CA ILE A 41 -4.21 -6.41 2.01
C ILE A 41 -3.99 -5.34 3.06
N LEU A 42 -2.88 -4.59 2.97
CA LEU A 42 -2.55 -3.53 3.92
C LEU A 42 -3.55 -2.38 3.88
N GLY A 43 -3.84 -1.81 2.69
CA GLY A 43 -4.61 -0.56 2.65
C GLY A 43 -5.17 -0.14 1.29
N GLU A 44 -4.87 -0.81 0.19
CA GLU A 44 -5.44 -0.46 -1.11
C GLU A 44 -6.93 -0.81 -1.21
N SER A 45 -7.36 -1.89 -0.55
CA SER A 45 -8.78 -2.19 -0.41
C SER A 45 -9.42 -1.26 0.61
N GLN A 46 -10.36 -0.41 0.17
CA GLN A 46 -11.03 0.56 1.03
C GLN A 46 -12.02 -0.07 2.03
N ILE A 47 -12.36 -1.36 1.85
CA ILE A 47 -13.37 -2.04 2.66
C ILE A 47 -12.74 -3.12 3.52
N SER A 48 -11.91 -3.99 2.94
CA SER A 48 -11.45 -5.23 3.59
C SER A 48 -10.00 -5.18 4.06
N SER A 49 -9.28 -4.08 3.80
CA SER A 49 -7.87 -3.98 4.21
C SER A 49 -7.70 -3.83 5.73
N ARG A 50 -6.51 -4.17 6.21
CA ARG A 50 -6.17 -4.06 7.64
C ARG A 50 -6.23 -2.62 8.15
N LEU A 51 -5.81 -1.64 7.33
CA LEU A 51 -5.93 -0.23 7.68
C LEU A 51 -7.40 0.22 7.71
N ALA A 52 -8.27 -0.29 6.83
CA ALA A 52 -9.71 -0.02 6.90
C ALA A 52 -10.29 -0.47 8.25
N GLN A 53 -9.99 -1.69 8.63
CA GLN A 53 -10.46 -2.25 9.89
C GLN A 53 -9.95 -1.50 11.12
N GLU A 54 -8.65 -1.16 11.16
CA GLU A 54 -8.05 -0.52 12.32
C GLU A 54 -8.40 0.97 12.41
N LEU A 55 -8.26 1.72 11.29
CA LEU A 55 -8.42 3.18 11.32
C LEU A 55 -9.88 3.63 11.26
N ARG A 56 -10.73 2.92 10.53
CA ARG A 56 -12.10 3.32 10.26
C ARG A 56 -13.11 2.55 11.09
N GLU A 57 -13.09 1.21 11.03
CA GLU A 57 -14.13 0.40 11.66
C GLU A 57 -13.98 0.31 13.18
N LYS A 58 -12.77 0.05 13.69
CA LYS A 58 -12.54 -0.10 15.13
C LYS A 58 -12.42 1.21 15.86
N ASN A 59 -11.70 2.17 15.31
CA ASN A 59 -11.30 3.37 16.02
C ASN A 59 -11.98 4.65 15.53
N ALA A 60 -12.67 4.63 14.40
CA ALA A 60 -13.31 5.79 13.77
C ALA A 60 -12.38 7.03 13.73
N LEU A 61 -11.09 6.81 13.42
CA LEU A 61 -10.06 7.85 13.49
C LEU A 61 -10.00 8.71 12.25
N VAL A 62 -10.35 8.15 11.08
CA VAL A 62 -10.06 8.77 9.79
C VAL A 62 -11.31 8.89 8.92
N TYR A 63 -11.37 9.94 8.12
CA TYR A 63 -12.38 10.14 7.06
C TYR A 63 -12.00 9.39 5.78
N GLY A 64 -10.69 9.33 5.51
CA GLY A 64 -10.13 8.64 4.37
C GLY A 64 -8.71 8.19 4.67
N PHE A 65 -8.31 7.11 4.03
CA PHE A 65 -6.95 6.58 4.08
C PHE A 65 -6.64 5.91 2.74
N GLY A 66 -5.38 5.63 2.52
CA GLY A 66 -4.95 4.88 1.36
C GLY A 66 -3.51 4.43 1.48
N THR A 67 -3.14 3.45 0.68
CA THR A 67 -1.76 3.05 0.47
C THR A 67 -1.42 3.12 -1.01
N GLY A 68 -0.15 3.38 -1.29
CA GLY A 68 0.40 3.35 -2.64
C GLY A 68 1.70 2.57 -2.66
N LEU A 69 1.83 1.69 -3.63
CA LEU A 69 3.08 0.98 -3.90
C LEU A 69 3.61 1.46 -5.25
N GLN A 70 4.71 2.21 -5.21
CA GLN A 70 5.43 2.66 -6.39
C GLN A 70 6.68 1.81 -6.55
N LEU A 71 6.83 1.18 -7.70
CA LEU A 71 8.00 0.39 -8.06
C LEU A 71 8.55 0.93 -9.36
N ASP A 72 9.79 1.39 -9.33
CA ASP A 72 10.47 1.93 -10.50
C ASP A 72 10.66 0.81 -11.53
N ARG A 73 10.59 1.18 -12.82
CA ARG A 73 10.64 0.22 -13.93
C ARG A 73 12.05 -0.26 -14.23
N ASP A 74 12.99 0.65 -14.16
CA ASP A 74 14.33 0.48 -14.71
C ASP A 74 15.37 0.25 -13.61
N THR A 75 15.00 0.52 -12.37
CA THR A 75 15.86 0.40 -11.19
C THR A 75 15.24 -0.52 -10.13
N ASN A 76 16.05 -0.92 -9.15
CA ASN A 76 15.57 -1.62 -7.95
C ASN A 76 15.19 -0.63 -6.84
N VAL A 77 14.40 0.37 -7.19
CA VAL A 77 13.91 1.37 -6.24
C VAL A 77 12.39 1.32 -6.21
N GLY A 78 11.85 1.38 -5.02
CA GLY A 78 10.41 1.47 -4.79
C GLY A 78 10.08 2.19 -3.50
N ALA A 79 8.82 2.45 -3.29
CA ALA A 79 8.29 3.06 -2.08
C ALA A 79 6.89 2.56 -1.77
N LEU A 80 6.65 2.27 -0.50
CA LEU A 80 5.32 2.08 0.07
C LEU A 80 4.93 3.38 0.77
N SER A 81 3.83 3.99 0.36
CA SER A 81 3.25 5.16 1.00
C SER A 81 1.95 4.80 1.73
N ILE A 82 1.70 5.46 2.86
CA ILE A 82 0.44 5.38 3.59
C ILE A 82 -0.04 6.80 3.85
N SER A 83 -1.30 7.06 3.57
CA SER A 83 -1.93 8.36 3.80
C SER A 83 -3.22 8.23 4.60
N ALA A 84 -3.52 9.21 5.42
CA ALA A 84 -4.80 9.31 6.12
C ALA A 84 -5.17 10.76 6.41
N ASN A 85 -6.49 11.04 6.39
CA ASN A 85 -7.07 12.32 6.79
C ASN A 85 -7.96 12.09 8.01
N TYR A 86 -7.76 12.90 9.05
CA TYR A 86 -8.39 12.72 10.35
C TYR A 86 -8.84 14.06 10.96
N THR A 87 -9.65 14.02 12.00
CA THR A 87 -9.96 15.22 12.79
C THR A 87 -8.70 15.67 13.53
N ALA A 88 -8.37 16.95 13.45
CA ALA A 88 -7.19 17.52 14.09
C ALA A 88 -7.10 17.12 15.59
N GLY A 89 -5.87 16.96 16.08
CA GLY A 89 -5.59 16.49 17.45
C GLY A 89 -5.46 14.96 17.59
N ARG A 90 -5.53 14.18 16.48
CA ARG A 90 -5.47 12.71 16.52
C ARG A 90 -4.24 12.11 15.84
N SER A 91 -3.23 12.93 15.52
CA SER A 91 -2.03 12.46 14.80
C SER A 91 -1.33 11.30 15.49
N ALA A 92 -1.14 11.38 16.80
CA ALA A 92 -0.50 10.32 17.58
C ALA A 92 -1.27 8.98 17.53
N GLN A 93 -2.60 9.04 17.59
CA GLN A 93 -3.45 7.84 17.52
C GLN A 93 -3.39 7.20 16.12
N VAL A 94 -3.38 8.03 15.05
CA VAL A 94 -3.27 7.55 13.68
C VAL A 94 -1.91 6.90 13.45
N SER A 95 -0.81 7.55 13.84
CA SER A 95 0.53 6.98 13.75
C SER A 95 0.64 5.66 14.52
N ALA A 96 0.18 5.61 15.78
CA ALA A 96 0.20 4.39 16.58
C ALA A 96 -0.59 3.25 15.93
N SER A 97 -1.76 3.54 15.35
CA SER A 97 -2.58 2.56 14.62
C SER A 97 -1.90 2.04 13.37
N VAL A 98 -1.24 2.91 12.59
CA VAL A 98 -0.45 2.51 11.42
C VAL A 98 0.70 1.59 11.83
N HIS A 99 1.47 1.97 12.84
CA HIS A 99 2.56 1.16 13.37
C HIS A 99 2.06 -0.20 13.88
N LYS A 100 0.92 -0.22 14.57
CA LYS A 100 0.29 -1.46 15.05
C LYS A 100 -0.03 -2.38 13.87
N VAL A 101 -0.69 -1.88 12.82
CA VAL A 101 -1.04 -2.68 11.63
C VAL A 101 0.20 -3.23 10.93
N LEU A 102 1.26 -2.42 10.78
CA LEU A 102 2.51 -2.88 10.18
C LEU A 102 3.20 -3.95 11.04
N ASN A 103 3.22 -3.80 12.35
CA ASN A 103 3.77 -4.79 13.27
C ASN A 103 2.95 -6.09 13.28
N ASP A 104 1.62 -6.00 13.29
CA ASP A 104 0.74 -7.17 13.18
C ASP A 104 0.98 -7.92 11.85
N LEU A 105 1.17 -7.17 10.76
CA LEU A 105 1.47 -7.75 9.45
C LEU A 105 2.79 -8.55 9.45
N ILE A 106 3.82 -8.05 10.15
CA ILE A 106 5.13 -8.72 10.26
C ILE A 106 5.06 -9.94 11.18
N THR A 107 4.38 -9.83 12.31
CA THR A 107 4.38 -10.84 13.38
C THR A 107 3.41 -11.97 13.11
N GLN A 108 2.21 -11.65 12.65
CA GLN A 108 1.13 -12.62 12.39
C GLN A 108 1.13 -13.08 10.92
N GLY A 109 1.65 -12.26 10.01
CA GLY A 109 1.57 -12.50 8.57
C GLY A 109 0.16 -12.24 8.01
N ILE A 110 -0.04 -12.60 6.75
CA ILE A 110 -1.34 -12.61 6.09
C ILE A 110 -2.00 -14.00 6.22
N THR A 111 -3.31 -14.06 6.06
CA THR A 111 -4.09 -15.30 6.08
C THR A 111 -4.39 -15.79 4.65
N GLU A 112 -4.76 -17.08 4.52
CA GLU A 112 -5.22 -17.64 3.23
C GLU A 112 -6.46 -16.90 2.70
N GLN A 113 -7.36 -16.49 3.59
CA GLN A 113 -8.56 -15.75 3.22
C GLN A 113 -8.22 -14.37 2.65
N GLU A 114 -7.31 -13.62 3.30
CA GLU A 114 -6.83 -12.33 2.81
C GLU A 114 -6.14 -12.46 1.45
N LEU A 115 -5.31 -13.48 1.28
CA LEU A 115 -4.61 -13.74 0.03
C LEU A 115 -5.58 -14.08 -1.11
N ALA A 116 -6.54 -14.97 -0.86
CA ALA A 116 -7.53 -15.36 -1.85
C ALA A 116 -8.40 -14.17 -2.28
N ALA A 117 -8.87 -13.37 -1.33
CA ALA A 117 -9.64 -12.17 -1.60
C ALA A 117 -8.82 -11.13 -2.41
N ALA A 118 -7.57 -10.87 -2.02
CA ALA A 118 -6.71 -9.94 -2.74
C ALA A 118 -6.46 -10.36 -4.19
N LYS A 119 -6.17 -11.64 -4.43
CA LYS A 119 -5.99 -12.18 -5.79
C LYS A 119 -7.26 -12.00 -6.63
N ALA A 120 -8.40 -12.39 -6.09
CA ALA A 120 -9.67 -12.29 -6.79
C ALA A 120 -10.01 -10.84 -7.18
N ASP A 121 -9.86 -9.90 -6.25
CA ASP A 121 -10.17 -8.50 -6.47
C ASP A 121 -9.20 -7.82 -7.44
N ILE A 122 -7.90 -8.11 -7.34
CA ILE A 122 -6.89 -7.60 -8.27
C ILE A 122 -7.18 -8.11 -9.68
N MET A 123 -7.48 -9.40 -9.85
CA MET A 123 -7.81 -9.96 -11.17
C MET A 123 -9.09 -9.35 -11.73
N LYS A 124 -10.12 -9.19 -10.90
CA LYS A 124 -11.36 -8.51 -11.29
C LYS A 124 -11.11 -7.08 -11.77
N LYS A 125 -10.36 -6.28 -11.00
CA LYS A 125 -9.98 -4.90 -11.40
C LYS A 125 -9.25 -4.87 -12.73
N ARG A 126 -8.36 -5.83 -12.99
CA ARG A 126 -7.63 -5.93 -14.27
C ARG A 126 -8.52 -6.24 -15.46
N VAL A 127 -9.49 -7.15 -15.28
CA VAL A 127 -10.49 -7.45 -16.31
C VAL A 127 -11.35 -6.22 -16.59
N THR A 128 -11.90 -5.59 -15.54
CA THR A 128 -12.73 -4.39 -15.68
C THR A 128 -11.96 -3.22 -16.32
N ALA A 129 -10.65 -3.10 -16.07
CA ALA A 129 -9.82 -2.07 -16.70
C ALA A 129 -9.71 -2.24 -18.23
N LEU A 130 -9.91 -3.44 -18.76
CA LEU A 130 -9.93 -3.71 -20.21
C LEU A 130 -11.27 -3.35 -20.86
N GLU A 131 -12.31 -3.04 -20.09
CA GLU A 131 -13.62 -2.63 -20.60
C GLU A 131 -13.67 -1.10 -20.87
N ASP A 132 -12.72 -0.32 -20.38
CA ASP A 132 -12.63 1.13 -20.60
C ASP A 132 -11.58 1.45 -21.69
N GLU A 133 -12.04 2.04 -22.81
CA GLU A 133 -11.19 2.41 -23.96
C GLU A 133 -10.02 3.33 -23.56
N ARG A 134 -10.22 4.23 -22.59
CA ARG A 134 -9.15 5.13 -22.11
C ARG A 134 -8.03 4.35 -21.41
N ASN A 135 -8.40 3.30 -20.65
CA ASN A 135 -7.42 2.42 -20.04
C ASN A 135 -6.66 1.60 -21.08
N ILE A 136 -7.35 1.12 -22.12
CA ILE A 136 -6.71 0.41 -23.22
C ILE A 136 -5.69 1.30 -23.93
N HIS A 137 -6.04 2.55 -24.22
CA HIS A 137 -5.11 3.52 -24.80
C HIS A 137 -3.88 3.75 -23.94
N GLY A 138 -4.07 3.97 -22.64
CA GLY A 138 -2.96 4.12 -21.69
C GLY A 138 -2.08 2.87 -21.61
N MET A 139 -2.70 1.70 -21.68
CA MET A 139 -2.00 0.42 -21.69
C MET A 139 -1.13 0.23 -22.93
N LEU A 140 -1.66 0.52 -24.12
CA LEU A 140 -0.93 0.42 -25.40
C LEU A 140 0.24 1.40 -25.45
N ASN A 141 0.07 2.63 -24.98
CA ASN A 141 1.16 3.59 -24.88
C ASN A 141 2.28 3.10 -23.97
N LEU A 142 1.92 2.54 -22.79
CA LEU A 142 2.87 1.95 -21.86
C LEU A 142 3.64 0.75 -22.47
N GLU A 143 2.99 -0.04 -23.29
CA GLU A 143 3.61 -1.16 -24.02
C GLU A 143 4.61 -0.66 -25.06
N LEU A 144 4.22 0.34 -25.85
CA LEU A 144 5.10 0.96 -26.83
C LEU A 144 6.35 1.57 -26.18
N GLU A 145 6.18 2.28 -25.06
CA GLU A 145 7.28 2.90 -24.32
C GLU A 145 8.19 1.88 -23.62
N SER A 146 7.61 0.76 -23.14
CA SER A 146 8.33 -0.22 -22.32
C SER A 146 8.88 -1.42 -23.09
N GLY A 147 8.48 -1.59 -24.34
CA GLY A 147 8.79 -2.78 -25.13
C GLY A 147 8.17 -4.07 -24.57
N LYS A 148 7.24 -3.98 -23.60
CA LYS A 148 6.52 -5.11 -23.02
C LYS A 148 5.20 -5.31 -23.75
N THR A 149 4.74 -6.54 -23.79
CA THR A 149 3.52 -6.94 -24.49
C THR A 149 2.41 -7.34 -23.51
N LEU A 150 1.18 -7.45 -24.02
CA LEU A 150 0.06 -8.05 -23.25
C LEU A 150 0.41 -9.44 -22.71
N LEU A 151 1.24 -10.21 -23.42
CA LEU A 151 1.71 -11.52 -22.97
C LEU A 151 2.56 -11.43 -21.69
N ASP A 152 3.40 -10.40 -21.56
CA ASP A 152 4.21 -10.20 -20.35
C ASP A 152 3.33 -9.83 -19.18
N ARG A 153 2.25 -9.12 -19.41
CA ARG A 153 1.23 -8.80 -18.42
C ARG A 153 0.50 -10.07 -17.94
N VAL A 154 0.07 -10.92 -18.88
CA VAL A 154 -0.56 -12.21 -18.55
C VAL A 154 0.38 -13.10 -17.75
N LYS A 155 1.66 -13.18 -18.10
CA LYS A 155 2.67 -13.93 -17.33
C LYS A 155 2.78 -13.40 -15.90
N HIS A 156 2.88 -12.08 -15.75
CA HIS A 156 2.94 -11.46 -14.42
C HIS A 156 1.69 -11.78 -13.59
N ASP A 157 0.51 -11.78 -14.20
CA ASP A 157 -0.74 -12.15 -13.52
C ASP A 157 -0.75 -13.62 -13.11
N GLN A 158 -0.24 -14.50 -13.95
CA GLN A 158 -0.08 -15.91 -13.61
C GLN A 158 0.91 -16.13 -12.46
N GLU A 159 2.01 -15.38 -12.43
CA GLU A 159 2.98 -15.43 -11.32
C GLU A 159 2.33 -14.95 -10.02
N LEU A 160 1.62 -13.82 -10.05
CA LEU A 160 0.92 -13.29 -8.89
C LEU A 160 -0.11 -14.30 -8.32
N THR A 161 -0.85 -14.98 -9.18
CA THR A 161 -1.86 -15.97 -8.75
C THR A 161 -1.26 -17.24 -8.13
N LYS A 162 0.00 -17.58 -8.44
CA LYS A 162 0.69 -18.75 -7.88
C LYS A 162 1.28 -18.52 -6.48
N LEU A 163 1.48 -17.27 -6.07
CA LEU A 163 2.07 -16.95 -4.77
C LEU A 163 1.26 -17.54 -3.62
N THR A 164 1.95 -18.09 -2.64
CA THR A 164 1.39 -18.64 -1.40
C THR A 164 1.45 -17.62 -0.26
N VAL A 165 0.74 -17.89 0.83
CA VAL A 165 0.87 -17.11 2.08
C VAL A 165 2.32 -17.09 2.57
N ALA A 166 3.03 -18.21 2.46
CA ALA A 166 4.43 -18.30 2.88
C ALA A 166 5.35 -17.39 2.06
N ASP A 167 5.12 -17.30 0.74
CA ASP A 167 5.88 -16.41 -0.15
C ASP A 167 5.68 -14.95 0.23
N VAL A 168 4.42 -14.52 0.36
CA VAL A 168 4.08 -13.14 0.72
C VAL A 168 4.61 -12.79 2.11
N ASN A 169 4.46 -13.67 3.10
CA ASN A 169 4.97 -13.45 4.45
C ASN A 169 6.49 -13.36 4.52
N THR A 170 7.19 -14.09 3.68
CA THR A 170 8.66 -13.99 3.55
C THR A 170 9.05 -12.61 3.06
N VAL A 171 8.36 -12.09 2.05
CA VAL A 171 8.60 -10.77 1.47
C VAL A 171 8.23 -9.66 2.47
N ILE A 172 7.12 -9.78 3.19
CA ILE A 172 6.74 -8.86 4.26
C ILE A 172 7.87 -8.73 5.30
N LYS A 173 8.32 -9.85 5.85
CA LYS A 173 9.40 -9.86 6.86
C LYS A 173 10.72 -9.30 6.32
N LYS A 174 10.99 -9.47 5.04
CA LYS A 174 12.20 -8.97 4.40
C LYS A 174 12.22 -7.45 4.26
N TYR A 175 11.10 -6.85 3.83
CA TYR A 175 11.09 -5.45 3.40
C TYR A 175 10.34 -4.50 4.32
N ILE A 176 9.30 -4.95 5.01
CA ILE A 176 8.53 -4.07 5.87
C ILE A 176 9.28 -3.86 7.19
N LYS A 177 9.82 -2.67 7.36
CA LYS A 177 10.61 -2.25 8.53
C LYS A 177 10.03 -0.95 9.09
N PRO A 178 9.09 -1.01 10.04
CA PRO A 178 8.47 0.20 10.61
C PRO A 178 9.48 1.17 11.21
N SER A 179 10.65 0.67 11.67
CA SER A 179 11.76 1.50 12.13
C SER A 179 12.39 2.41 11.07
N ASN A 180 12.10 2.18 9.80
CA ASN A 180 12.60 2.98 8.68
C ASN A 180 11.52 3.85 8.04
N LEU A 181 10.32 3.86 8.63
CA LEU A 181 9.21 4.68 8.15
C LEU A 181 9.51 6.16 8.39
N VAL A 182 9.38 6.97 7.34
CA VAL A 182 9.39 8.43 7.45
C VAL A 182 7.94 8.90 7.49
N GLU A 183 7.58 9.65 8.52
CA GLU A 183 6.22 10.11 8.77
C GLU A 183 6.17 11.63 8.79
N VAL A 184 5.16 12.20 8.13
CA VAL A 184 4.83 13.62 8.20
C VAL A 184 3.39 13.76 8.65
N MET A 185 3.19 14.47 9.74
CA MET A 185 1.87 14.73 10.32
C MET A 185 1.60 16.23 10.34
N ALA A 186 0.54 16.64 9.65
CA ALA A 186 0.04 17.99 9.75
C ALA A 186 -1.15 18.02 10.69
N ASP A 187 -1.06 18.82 11.76
CA ASP A 187 -2.04 18.85 12.84
C ASP A 187 -2.16 20.26 13.43
N GLN A 188 -3.02 20.47 14.42
CA GLN A 188 -3.13 21.73 15.14
C GLN A 188 -2.19 21.77 16.36
N TYR A 189 -1.86 22.98 16.83
CA TYR A 189 -1.14 23.19 18.07
C TYR A 189 -1.96 22.72 19.27
N GLY A 190 -1.30 22.00 20.16
CA GLY A 190 -1.69 21.85 21.55
C GLY A 190 -3.02 21.10 21.81
N GLN A 191 -2.96 19.83 21.73
CA GLN A 191 -3.69 18.99 22.69
C GLN A 191 -2.78 17.90 23.24
#